data_d388bcdc5eb94591bb357e10f87395e7
#
_entry.id   d388bcdc5eb94591bb357e10f87395e7
#
_cell.length_a   1.000
_cell.length_b   1.000
_cell.length_c   1.000
_cell.angle_alpha   90.00
_cell.angle_beta   90.00
_cell.angle_gamma   90.00
#
_symmetry.space_group_name_H-M   'P 1'
#
loop_
_entity.id
_entity.type
_entity.pdbx_description
1 polymer ?
#
loop_
_entity_poly.entity_id
_entity_poly.type
_entity_poly.pdbx_seq_one_letter_code
_entity_poly.pdbx_strand_id
1 'polypeptide(L)'
;MAKIVMYCTAVCPYCVRAEQLLQRKGIKEIEKIRIDLQPEMREVMIEKTNRRTVPQIFINGEHVGGYDDMAALDRAGKLDPMLAI
;
A
#
# COMPACT_ATOMS: atom_id res chain seq x y z
N MET A 1 6.00 -14.65 -5.51
CA MET A 1 4.92 -13.85 -4.91
C MET A 1 5.36 -12.42 -4.72
N ALA A 2 4.43 -11.50 -4.85
CA ALA A 2 4.74 -10.08 -4.72
C ALA A 2 5.01 -9.71 -3.26
N LYS A 3 5.97 -8.82 -3.06
CA LYS A 3 6.25 -8.23 -1.74
C LYS A 3 5.47 -6.92 -1.63
N ILE A 4 4.61 -6.83 -0.63
CA ILE A 4 3.77 -5.66 -0.40
C ILE A 4 4.24 -4.93 0.85
N VAL A 5 4.49 -3.64 0.72
CA VAL A 5 4.79 -2.75 1.86
C VAL A 5 3.75 -1.65 1.87
N MET A 6 3.14 -1.40 3.03
CA MET A 6 2.13 -0.37 3.18
C MET A 6 2.44 0.49 4.40
N TYR A 7 2.61 1.78 4.17
CA TYR A 7 2.67 2.75 5.26
C TYR A 7 1.25 3.07 5.70
N CYS A 8 0.99 2.96 6.99
CA CYS A 8 -0.37 3.08 7.52
C CYS A 8 -0.39 3.67 8.93
N THR A 9 -1.60 3.87 9.47
CA THR A 9 -1.81 4.29 10.85
C THR A 9 -2.85 3.37 11.50
N ALA A 10 -3.04 3.51 12.82
CA ALA A 10 -3.98 2.67 13.57
C ALA A 10 -5.43 2.84 13.08
N VAL A 11 -5.83 4.09 12.84
CA VAL A 11 -7.20 4.41 12.41
C VAL A 11 -7.12 4.97 11.00
N CYS A 12 -7.31 4.07 10.02
CA CYS A 12 -7.20 4.45 8.62
C CYS A 12 -8.16 3.59 7.80
N PRO A 13 -9.37 4.08 7.54
CA PRO A 13 -10.35 3.32 6.75
C PRO A 13 -9.84 2.94 5.37
N TYR A 14 -9.09 3.81 4.71
CA TYR A 14 -8.55 3.52 3.39
C TYR A 14 -7.42 2.49 3.45
N CYS A 15 -6.67 2.45 4.55
CA CYS A 15 -5.68 1.38 4.76
C CYS A 15 -6.37 0.03 4.86
N VAL A 16 -7.49 -0.03 5.57
CA VAL A 16 -8.29 -1.25 5.70
C VAL A 16 -8.82 -1.68 4.34
N ARG A 17 -9.34 -0.74 3.56
CA ARG A 17 -9.85 -1.03 2.21
C ARG A 17 -8.76 -1.57 1.30
N ALA A 18 -7.56 -0.98 1.38
CA ALA A 18 -6.43 -1.43 0.59
C ALA A 18 -6.03 -2.86 0.96
N GLU A 19 -5.98 -3.14 2.26
CA GLU A 19 -5.67 -4.48 2.74
C GLU A 19 -6.71 -5.49 2.28
N GLN A 20 -7.99 -5.14 2.36
CA GLN A 20 -9.08 -6.02 1.90
C GLN A 20 -8.98 -6.32 0.42
N LEU A 21 -8.66 -5.31 -0.39
CA LEU A 21 -8.49 -5.52 -1.83
C LEU A 21 -7.37 -6.51 -2.11
N LEU A 22 -6.23 -6.35 -1.44
CA LEU A 22 -5.09 -7.26 -1.60
C LEU A 22 -5.44 -8.66 -1.11
N GLN A 23 -6.17 -8.78 -0.02
CA GLN A 23 -6.60 -10.08 0.50
C GLN A 23 -7.51 -10.80 -0.49
N ARG A 24 -8.41 -10.07 -1.15
CA ARG A 24 -9.27 -10.66 -2.18
C ARG A 24 -8.47 -11.17 -3.38
N LYS A 25 -7.28 -10.61 -3.60
CA LYS A 25 -6.36 -11.06 -4.65
C LYS A 25 -5.48 -12.22 -4.22
N GLY A 26 -5.66 -12.71 -2.99
CA GLY A 26 -4.87 -13.82 -2.48
C GLY A 26 -3.58 -13.43 -1.77
N ILE A 27 -3.35 -12.15 -1.57
CA ILE A 27 -2.16 -11.68 -0.85
C ILE A 27 -2.40 -11.85 0.65
N LYS A 28 -1.53 -12.64 1.31
CA LYS A 28 -1.68 -12.94 2.73
C LYS A 28 -0.73 -12.14 3.61
N GLU A 29 0.42 -11.74 3.07
CA GLU A 29 1.42 -11.05 3.85
C GLU A 29 1.62 -9.64 3.32
N ILE A 30 1.37 -8.66 4.19
CA ILE A 30 1.58 -7.25 3.91
C ILE A 30 2.46 -6.72 5.02
N GLU A 31 3.62 -6.18 4.67
CA GLU A 31 4.48 -5.51 5.64
C GLU A 31 3.88 -4.14 5.92
N LYS A 32 3.38 -3.96 7.12
CA LYS A 32 2.77 -2.68 7.54
C LYS A 32 3.77 -1.87 8.33
N ILE A 33 3.99 -0.64 7.90
CA ILE A 33 4.86 0.30 8.60
C ILE A 33 3.96 1.36 9.23
N ARG A 34 3.83 1.30 10.55
CA ARG A 34 2.96 2.18 11.33
C ARG A 34 3.67 3.50 11.61
N ILE A 35 3.33 4.53 10.83
CA ILE A 35 3.98 5.83 10.98
C ILE A 35 3.50 6.58 12.22
N ASP A 36 2.41 6.15 12.83
CA ASP A 36 1.96 6.69 14.11
C ASP A 36 2.77 6.14 15.28
N LEU A 37 3.32 4.92 15.15
CA LEU A 37 4.20 4.32 16.16
C LEU A 37 5.66 4.63 15.90
N GLN A 38 6.02 4.87 14.65
CA GLN A 38 7.39 5.15 14.23
C GLN A 38 7.41 6.46 13.42
N PRO A 39 7.40 7.62 14.11
CA PRO A 39 7.31 8.92 13.42
C PRO A 39 8.42 9.17 12.41
N GLU A 40 9.62 8.62 12.64
CA GLU A 40 10.73 8.73 11.69
C GLU A 40 10.41 8.08 10.35
N MET A 41 9.54 7.08 10.34
CA MET A 41 9.12 6.41 9.11
C MET A 41 8.17 7.25 8.28
N ARG A 42 7.49 8.22 8.91
CA ARG A 42 6.68 9.20 8.17
C ARG A 42 7.57 10.02 7.24
N GLU A 43 8.72 10.46 7.73
CA GLU A 43 9.65 11.22 6.89
C GLU A 43 10.18 10.36 5.74
N VAL A 44 10.47 9.09 6.00
CA VAL A 44 10.89 8.15 4.96
C VAL A 44 9.79 8.01 3.89
N MET A 45 8.54 7.88 4.33
CA MET A 45 7.40 7.78 3.41
C MET A 45 7.29 9.03 2.53
N ILE A 46 7.37 10.23 3.13
CA ILE A 46 7.26 11.48 2.40
C ILE A 46 8.40 11.59 1.38
N GLU A 47 9.61 11.23 1.79
CA GLU A 47 10.77 11.29 0.92
C GLU A 47 10.61 10.36 -0.28
N LYS A 48 10.07 9.15 -0.07
CA LYS A 48 9.91 8.15 -1.13
C LYS A 48 8.73 8.44 -2.05
N THR A 49 7.67 9.07 -1.56
CA THR A 49 6.40 9.19 -2.27
C THR A 49 6.04 10.62 -2.65
N ASN A 50 6.66 11.62 -2.05
CA ASN A 50 6.24 13.02 -2.12
C ASN A 50 4.80 13.23 -1.63
N ARG A 51 4.28 12.31 -0.81
CA ARG A 51 2.92 12.39 -0.27
C ARG A 51 2.96 12.27 1.24
N ARG A 52 1.99 12.88 1.90
CA ARG A 52 1.87 12.91 3.36
C ARG A 52 0.71 12.08 3.89
N THR A 53 -0.05 11.46 2.99
CA THR A 53 -1.25 10.69 3.34
C THR A 53 -0.95 9.21 3.44
N VAL A 54 -1.80 8.48 4.17
CA VAL A 54 -1.78 7.02 4.23
C VAL A 54 -3.09 6.49 3.66
N PRO A 55 -3.12 5.30 3.08
CA PRO A 55 -1.99 4.40 2.90
C PRO A 55 -1.06 4.84 1.78
N GLN A 56 0.21 4.43 1.85
CA GLN A 56 1.13 4.49 0.72
C GLN A 56 1.63 3.08 0.49
N ILE A 57 1.40 2.56 -0.71
CA ILE A 57 1.57 1.14 -1.02
C ILE A 57 2.69 0.97 -2.02
N PHE A 58 3.57 0.02 -1.73
CA PHE A 58 4.65 -0.39 -2.63
C PHE A 58 4.47 -1.86 -2.96
N ILE A 59 4.60 -2.19 -4.25
CA ILE A 59 4.56 -3.59 -4.72
C ILE A 59 5.90 -3.87 -5.37
N ASN A 60 6.65 -4.82 -4.81
CA ASN A 60 8.01 -5.16 -5.28
C ASN A 60 8.91 -3.94 -5.39
N GLY A 61 8.79 -3.01 -4.45
CA GLY A 61 9.60 -1.79 -4.42
C GLY A 61 9.09 -0.66 -5.30
N GLU A 62 8.06 -0.89 -6.10
CA GLU A 62 7.47 0.13 -6.95
C GLU A 62 6.33 0.85 -6.24
N HIS A 63 6.37 2.17 -6.23
CA HIS A 63 5.35 2.98 -5.56
C HIS A 63 4.05 2.96 -6.36
N VAL A 64 3.00 2.43 -5.77
CA VAL A 64 1.66 2.40 -6.36
C VAL A 64 0.87 3.66 -5.98
N GLY A 65 0.96 4.07 -4.73
CA GLY A 65 0.23 5.21 -4.20
C GLY A 65 -0.74 4.78 -3.11
N GLY A 66 -1.87 5.47 -3.03
CA GLY A 66 -2.90 5.17 -2.05
C GLY A 66 -3.90 4.13 -2.53
N TYR A 67 -4.98 3.97 -1.75
CA TYR A 67 -6.03 3.01 -2.11
C TYR A 67 -6.65 3.33 -3.48
N ASP A 68 -6.96 4.62 -3.74
CA ASP A 68 -7.61 5.01 -4.98
C ASP A 68 -6.72 4.70 -6.19
N ASP A 69 -5.41 4.92 -6.05
CA ASP A 69 -4.46 4.61 -7.11
C ASP A 69 -4.44 3.11 -7.40
N MET A 70 -4.40 2.30 -6.33
CA MET A 70 -4.38 0.84 -6.47
C MET A 70 -5.69 0.33 -7.05
N ALA A 71 -6.82 0.86 -6.61
CA ALA A 71 -8.13 0.48 -7.13
C ALA A 71 -8.26 0.82 -8.61
N ALA A 72 -7.68 1.94 -9.04
CA ALA A 72 -7.68 2.31 -10.45
C ALA A 72 -6.86 1.33 -11.29
N LEU A 73 -5.71 0.89 -10.77
CA LEU A 73 -4.92 -0.14 -11.44
C LEU A 73 -5.70 -1.45 -11.56
N ASP A 74 -6.43 -1.81 -10.50
CA ASP A 74 -7.24 -3.02 -10.51
C ASP A 74 -8.31 -2.96 -11.60
N ARG A 75 -9.03 -1.84 -11.69
CA ARG A 75 -10.06 -1.66 -12.72
C ARG A 75 -9.49 -1.70 -14.13
N ALA A 76 -8.25 -1.25 -14.29
CA ALA A 76 -7.57 -1.25 -15.58
C ALA A 76 -6.94 -2.60 -15.93
N GLY A 77 -7.05 -3.59 -15.05
CA GLY A 77 -6.43 -4.90 -15.25
C GLY A 77 -4.92 -4.91 -15.10
N LYS A 78 -4.36 -3.89 -14.46
CA LYS A 78 -2.91 -3.74 -14.31
C LYS A 78 -2.40 -4.21 -12.96
N LEU A 79 -3.28 -4.35 -11.97
CA LEU A 79 -2.85 -4.74 -10.62
C LEU A 79 -2.44 -6.20 -10.57
N ASP A 80 -3.23 -7.10 -11.16
CA ASP A 80 -2.94 -8.54 -11.12
C ASP A 80 -1.55 -8.88 -11.66
N PRO A 81 -1.10 -8.31 -12.79
CA PRO A 81 0.27 -8.57 -13.24
C PRO A 81 1.33 -8.09 -12.24
N MET A 82 1.10 -6.97 -11.56
CA MET A 82 2.03 -6.47 -10.55
C MET A 82 2.11 -7.43 -9.36
N LEU A 83 1.00 -8.09 -9.03
CA LEU A 83 0.94 -9.07 -7.94
C LEU A 83 1.38 -10.47 -8.40
N ALA A 84 1.65 -10.65 -9.67
CA ALA A 84 2.02 -11.93 -10.27
C ALA A 84 0.93 -12.99 -10.11
N ILE A 85 -0.31 -12.59 -10.31
CA ILE A 85 -1.47 -13.49 -10.25
C ILE A 85 -2.31 -13.42 -11.51
#